data_140dc1a040cae981101dc3dd8ab6f38b
#
_entry.id   140dc1a040cae981101dc3dd8ab6f38b
#
_cell.length_a   1.000
_cell.length_b   1.000
_cell.length_c   1.000
_cell.angle_alpha   90.00
_cell.angle_beta   90.00
_cell.angle_gamma   90.00
#
_symmetry.space_group_name_H-M   'P 1'
#
loop_
_entity.id
_entity.type
_entity.pdbx_description
1 polymer ?
#
loop_
_entity_poly.entity_id
_entity_poly.type
_entity_poly.pdbx_seq_one_letter_code
_entity_poly.pdbx_strand_id
1 'polypeptide(L)'
;FGTPGLVATPHLGASTTEAQENVALQVAEQMAEYLMTGAVVNALNMPSVSAEDAPRLKPYMQLAELLGSFAGQVTETGLRGVTIEYEGHAAGLNTRPLTAAALTGLLRPLLDSVNMVSAPVIAEERGIDVAEVKRERAPDYQTQIRVTVKTERFERSVAGTLVGGDKPRLTKINGIAVEAE
;
A
#
# COMPACT_ATOMS: atom_id res chain seq x y z
N PHE A 1 -36.61 -14.49 -0.88
CA PHE A 1 -37.22 -15.61 -0.15
C PHE A 1 -38.26 -16.28 -1.04
N GLY A 2 -38.45 -17.61 -0.93
CA GLY A 2 -39.48 -18.34 -1.69
C GLY A 2 -39.07 -18.85 -3.07
N THR A 3 -37.81 -18.70 -3.50
CA THR A 3 -37.31 -19.28 -4.75
C THR A 3 -37.13 -20.79 -4.59
N PRO A 4 -37.68 -21.65 -5.47
CA PRO A 4 -37.50 -23.08 -5.39
C PRO A 4 -36.00 -23.48 -5.40
N GLY A 5 -35.61 -24.37 -4.50
CA GLY A 5 -34.19 -24.81 -4.38
C GLY A 5 -33.24 -23.84 -3.65
N LEU A 6 -33.73 -22.70 -3.18
CA LEU A 6 -32.95 -21.74 -2.37
C LEU A 6 -33.30 -21.88 -0.88
N VAL A 7 -32.31 -22.16 -0.05
CA VAL A 7 -32.39 -22.05 1.42
C VAL A 7 -31.55 -20.86 1.85
N ALA A 8 -32.18 -19.87 2.48
CA ALA A 8 -31.51 -18.72 3.06
C ALA A 8 -31.56 -18.79 4.58
N THR A 9 -30.43 -18.67 5.25
CA THR A 9 -30.30 -18.60 6.70
C THR A 9 -29.81 -17.24 7.13
N PRO A 10 -30.08 -16.79 8.38
CA PRO A 10 -29.37 -15.66 8.94
C PRO A 10 -27.89 -15.98 9.08
N HIS A 11 -27.07 -15.00 9.44
CA HIS A 11 -25.63 -15.19 9.66
C HIS A 11 -25.38 -16.14 10.84
N LEU A 12 -25.11 -17.40 10.54
CA LEU A 12 -24.96 -18.49 11.53
C LEU A 12 -23.52 -18.97 11.72
N GLY A 13 -22.54 -18.38 11.03
CA GLY A 13 -21.16 -18.88 10.98
C GLY A 13 -20.47 -19.04 12.33
N ALA A 14 -20.84 -18.25 13.34
CA ALA A 14 -20.31 -18.35 14.71
C ALA A 14 -21.44 -18.43 15.75
N SER A 15 -22.52 -19.16 15.46
CA SER A 15 -23.69 -19.25 16.33
C SER A 15 -23.63 -20.38 17.37
N THR A 16 -22.68 -21.31 17.25
CA THR A 16 -22.45 -22.39 18.25
C THR A 16 -21.28 -22.01 19.15
N THR A 17 -21.26 -22.55 20.40
CA THR A 17 -20.14 -22.33 21.33
C THR A 17 -18.80 -22.77 20.75
N GLU A 18 -18.76 -23.91 20.09
CA GLU A 18 -17.57 -24.43 19.41
C GLU A 18 -17.10 -23.48 18.29
N ALA A 19 -18.02 -22.94 17.48
CA ALA A 19 -17.67 -21.99 16.42
C ALA A 19 -17.11 -20.67 17.00
N GLN A 20 -17.68 -20.19 18.11
CA GLN A 20 -17.19 -19.00 18.80
C GLN A 20 -15.79 -19.19 19.37
N GLU A 21 -15.50 -20.33 20.01
CA GLU A 21 -14.19 -20.68 20.52
C GLU A 21 -13.15 -20.77 19.37
N ASN A 22 -13.49 -21.47 18.28
CA ASN A 22 -12.62 -21.60 17.13
C ASN A 22 -12.31 -20.23 16.47
N VAL A 23 -13.31 -19.37 16.30
CA VAL A 23 -13.12 -18.02 15.77
C VAL A 23 -12.23 -17.18 16.69
N ALA A 24 -12.44 -17.26 18.02
CA ALA A 24 -11.62 -16.53 18.98
C ALA A 24 -10.14 -16.95 18.91
N LEU A 25 -9.88 -18.25 18.83
CA LEU A 25 -8.52 -18.78 18.66
C LEU A 25 -7.89 -18.33 17.35
N GLN A 26 -8.59 -18.46 16.23
CA GLN A 26 -8.08 -18.02 14.92
C GLN A 26 -7.77 -16.53 14.88
N VAL A 27 -8.63 -15.69 15.46
CA VAL A 27 -8.38 -14.24 15.54
C VAL A 27 -7.16 -13.95 16.41
N ALA A 28 -7.01 -14.62 17.55
CA ALA A 28 -5.85 -14.46 18.43
C ALA A 28 -4.54 -14.86 17.73
N GLU A 29 -4.54 -15.97 16.99
CA GLU A 29 -3.40 -16.41 16.18
C GLU A 29 -3.05 -15.41 15.09
N GLN A 30 -4.03 -14.93 14.32
CA GLN A 30 -3.82 -13.94 13.27
C GLN A 30 -3.29 -12.60 13.83
N MET A 31 -3.81 -12.16 14.98
CA MET A 31 -3.30 -10.96 15.65
C MET A 31 -1.86 -11.15 16.14
N ALA A 32 -1.55 -12.30 16.72
CA ALA A 32 -0.17 -12.61 17.14
C ALA A 32 0.78 -12.64 15.94
N GLU A 33 0.39 -13.27 14.84
CA GLU A 33 1.18 -13.32 13.61
C GLU A 33 1.41 -11.93 13.03
N TYR A 34 0.38 -11.08 12.99
CA TYR A 34 0.53 -9.68 12.58
C TYR A 34 1.54 -8.92 13.44
N LEU A 35 1.46 -9.04 14.75
CA LEU A 35 2.37 -8.36 15.68
C LEU A 35 3.81 -8.86 15.57
N MET A 36 4.00 -10.15 15.30
CA MET A 36 5.32 -10.78 15.21
C MET A 36 5.99 -10.59 13.85
N THR A 37 5.23 -10.66 12.76
CA THR A 37 5.76 -10.74 11.39
C THR A 37 5.31 -9.60 10.50
N GLY A 38 4.21 -8.91 10.84
CA GLY A 38 3.55 -7.93 9.97
C GLY A 38 2.63 -8.58 8.93
N ALA A 39 2.41 -9.91 8.98
CA ALA A 39 1.47 -10.59 8.10
C ALA A 39 0.04 -10.11 8.32
N VAL A 40 -0.69 -9.88 7.24
CA VAL A 40 -2.10 -9.47 7.27
C VAL A 40 -2.92 -10.56 6.58
N VAL A 41 -3.64 -11.35 7.37
CA VAL A 41 -4.47 -12.44 6.87
C VAL A 41 -5.93 -12.17 7.24
N ASN A 42 -6.83 -12.34 6.26
CA ASN A 42 -8.29 -12.17 6.44
C ASN A 42 -8.74 -10.78 6.95
N ALA A 43 -7.94 -9.74 6.81
CA ALA A 43 -8.37 -8.37 7.11
C ALA A 43 -9.39 -7.90 6.06
N LEU A 44 -10.46 -7.25 6.52
CA LEU A 44 -11.51 -6.72 5.62
C LEU A 44 -11.10 -5.42 4.95
N ASN A 45 -10.26 -4.64 5.60
CA ASN A 45 -9.93 -3.26 5.25
C ASN A 45 -8.45 -3.04 4.94
N MET A 46 -7.66 -4.12 4.84
CA MET A 46 -6.26 -4.06 4.43
C MET A 46 -5.96 -5.12 3.37
N PRO A 47 -5.05 -4.85 2.44
CA PRO A 47 -4.55 -5.88 1.53
C PRO A 47 -3.90 -7.03 2.29
N SER A 48 -4.22 -8.26 1.91
CA SER A 48 -3.60 -9.44 2.52
C SER A 48 -2.11 -9.52 2.17
N VAL A 49 -1.31 -9.82 3.18
CA VAL A 49 0.14 -10.06 3.08
C VAL A 49 0.45 -11.32 3.87
N SER A 50 0.95 -12.35 3.21
CA SER A 50 1.32 -13.60 3.87
C SER A 50 2.54 -13.40 4.79
N ALA A 51 2.71 -14.29 5.77
CA ALA A 51 3.89 -14.29 6.64
C ALA A 51 5.21 -14.49 5.85
N GLU A 52 5.15 -15.23 4.75
CA GLU A 52 6.28 -15.45 3.85
C GLU A 52 6.63 -14.18 3.06
N ASP A 53 5.62 -13.43 2.61
CA ASP A 53 5.81 -12.21 1.81
C ASP A 53 6.11 -10.97 2.66
N ALA A 54 5.64 -10.91 3.90
CA ALA A 54 5.78 -9.74 4.76
C ALA A 54 7.24 -9.25 4.90
N PRO A 55 8.25 -10.12 5.15
CA PRO A 55 9.65 -9.69 5.20
C PRO A 55 10.17 -9.11 3.88
N ARG A 56 9.71 -9.66 2.74
CA ARG A 56 10.09 -9.19 1.41
C ARG A 56 9.45 -7.86 1.06
N LEU A 57 8.19 -7.65 1.43
CA LEU A 57 7.43 -6.44 1.13
C LEU A 57 7.82 -5.27 2.02
N LYS A 58 8.25 -5.52 3.25
CA LYS A 58 8.57 -4.47 4.25
C LYS A 58 9.51 -3.39 3.72
N PRO A 59 10.69 -3.69 3.11
CA PRO A 59 11.58 -2.66 2.56
C PRO A 59 10.93 -1.85 1.44
N TYR A 60 10.14 -2.49 0.58
CA TYR A 60 9.43 -1.80 -0.51
C TYR A 60 8.31 -0.91 0.00
N MET A 61 7.58 -1.34 1.03
CA MET A 61 6.56 -0.52 1.69
C MET A 61 7.20 0.71 2.33
N GLN A 62 8.35 0.54 3.00
CA GLN A 62 9.10 1.64 3.58
C GLN A 62 9.58 2.63 2.50
N LEU A 63 10.14 2.13 1.39
CA LEU A 63 10.52 2.96 0.25
C LEU A 63 9.31 3.73 -0.31
N ALA A 64 8.20 3.05 -0.54
CA ALA A 64 6.98 3.65 -1.08
C ALA A 64 6.42 4.75 -0.14
N GLU A 65 6.40 4.51 1.17
CA GLU A 65 5.98 5.48 2.17
C GLU A 65 6.88 6.72 2.20
N LEU A 66 8.21 6.53 2.15
CA LEU A 66 9.17 7.64 2.12
C LEU A 66 9.04 8.49 0.85
N LEU A 67 8.90 7.84 -0.32
CA LEU A 67 8.67 8.55 -1.59
C LEU A 67 7.34 9.31 -1.57
N GLY A 68 6.28 8.69 -1.05
CA GLY A 68 5.00 9.34 -0.83
C GLY A 68 5.13 10.56 0.09
N SER A 69 5.80 10.40 1.22
CA SER A 69 6.02 11.48 2.20
C SER A 69 6.79 12.65 1.58
N PHE A 70 7.86 12.36 0.85
CA PHE A 70 8.59 13.40 0.13
C PHE A 70 7.69 14.13 -0.89
N ALA A 71 6.94 13.37 -1.70
CA ALA A 71 6.02 13.94 -2.68
C ALA A 71 4.93 14.81 -2.00
N GLY A 72 4.39 14.36 -0.85
CA GLY A 72 3.40 15.11 -0.08
C GLY A 72 3.93 16.42 0.48
N GLN A 73 5.15 16.40 1.03
CA GLN A 73 5.78 17.60 1.59
C GLN A 73 6.07 18.69 0.53
N VAL A 74 6.36 18.29 -0.71
CA VAL A 74 6.61 19.24 -1.81
C VAL A 74 5.36 19.59 -2.60
N THR A 75 4.19 19.06 -2.20
CA THR A 75 2.90 19.34 -2.81
C THR A 75 2.20 20.44 -2.03
N GLU A 76 2.03 21.62 -2.65
CA GLU A 76 1.49 22.80 -1.97
C GLU A 76 -0.04 22.80 -1.91
N THR A 77 -0.72 22.40 -2.96
CA THR A 77 -2.21 22.43 -3.02
C THR A 77 -2.79 21.59 -4.17
N GLY A 78 -4.09 21.25 -4.03
CA GLY A 78 -4.91 20.82 -5.17
C GLY A 78 -4.50 19.46 -5.75
N LEU A 79 -4.21 18.49 -4.88
CA LEU A 79 -3.93 17.11 -5.31
C LEU A 79 -5.10 16.56 -6.12
N ARG A 80 -4.86 16.19 -7.37
CA ARG A 80 -5.84 15.66 -8.34
C ARG A 80 -5.62 14.20 -8.66
N GLY A 81 -4.37 13.77 -8.65
CA GLY A 81 -4.04 12.39 -8.96
C GLY A 81 -2.65 11.99 -8.49
N VAL A 82 -2.45 10.70 -8.36
CA VAL A 82 -1.16 10.09 -8.09
C VAL A 82 -1.00 8.85 -8.97
N THR A 83 0.14 8.75 -9.63
CA THR A 83 0.53 7.55 -10.37
C THR A 83 1.73 6.93 -9.69
N ILE A 84 1.63 5.65 -9.37
CA ILE A 84 2.71 4.89 -8.76
C ILE A 84 3.20 3.87 -9.77
N GLU A 85 4.45 4.01 -10.20
CA GLU A 85 5.07 3.11 -11.15
C GLU A 85 6.02 2.16 -10.40
N TYR A 86 5.81 0.87 -10.62
CA TYR A 86 6.62 -0.22 -10.09
C TYR A 86 7.45 -0.81 -11.21
N GLU A 87 8.78 -0.75 -11.11
CA GLU A 87 9.70 -1.20 -12.15
C GLU A 87 10.62 -2.31 -11.65
N GLY A 88 10.94 -3.26 -12.54
CA GLY A 88 11.80 -4.41 -12.25
C GLY A 88 11.19 -5.33 -11.18
N HIS A 89 11.94 -5.71 -10.16
CA HIS A 89 11.48 -6.63 -9.12
C HIS A 89 10.22 -6.16 -8.39
N ALA A 90 10.05 -4.84 -8.22
CA ALA A 90 8.86 -4.28 -7.57
C ALA A 90 7.57 -4.58 -8.36
N ALA A 91 7.64 -4.66 -9.69
CA ALA A 91 6.48 -4.94 -10.55
C ALA A 91 5.91 -6.35 -10.34
N GLY A 92 6.76 -7.30 -9.95
CA GLY A 92 6.38 -8.70 -9.67
C GLY A 92 5.78 -8.94 -8.29
N LEU A 93 5.77 -7.93 -7.42
CA LEU A 93 5.25 -8.05 -6.06
C LEU A 93 3.73 -7.80 -5.99
N ASN A 94 3.14 -8.15 -4.84
CA ASN A 94 1.81 -7.62 -4.49
C ASN A 94 1.93 -6.11 -4.24
N THR A 95 1.49 -5.30 -5.19
CA THR A 95 1.63 -3.84 -5.15
C THR A 95 0.60 -3.14 -4.27
N ARG A 96 -0.51 -3.78 -3.93
CA ARG A 96 -1.56 -3.16 -3.11
C ARG A 96 -1.07 -2.60 -1.77
N PRO A 97 -0.28 -3.36 -0.96
CA PRO A 97 0.30 -2.82 0.28
C PRO A 97 1.28 -1.66 0.02
N LEU A 98 2.02 -1.71 -1.09
CA LEU A 98 2.97 -0.66 -1.47
C LEU A 98 2.24 0.64 -1.85
N THR A 99 1.15 0.51 -2.61
CA THR A 99 0.27 1.64 -2.96
C THR A 99 -0.35 2.27 -1.71
N ALA A 100 -0.87 1.45 -0.79
CA ALA A 100 -1.40 1.96 0.47
C ALA A 100 -0.32 2.70 1.31
N ALA A 101 0.92 2.18 1.34
CA ALA A 101 2.05 2.83 2.01
C ALA A 101 2.41 4.16 1.34
N ALA A 102 2.49 4.21 0.00
CA ALA A 102 2.76 5.43 -0.75
C ALA A 102 1.70 6.51 -0.51
N LEU A 103 0.42 6.13 -0.53
CA LEU A 103 -0.70 7.03 -0.23
C LEU A 103 -0.66 7.52 1.22
N THR A 104 -0.31 6.64 2.17
CA THR A 104 -0.14 7.02 3.57
C THR A 104 0.94 8.10 3.71
N GLY A 105 2.10 7.88 3.12
CA GLY A 105 3.18 8.86 3.11
C GLY A 105 2.75 10.18 2.46
N LEU A 106 2.11 10.10 1.29
CA LEU A 106 1.67 11.28 0.51
C LEU A 106 0.66 12.15 1.27
N LEU A 107 -0.30 11.53 1.93
CA LEU A 107 -1.40 12.25 2.59
C LEU A 107 -1.07 12.69 4.01
N ARG A 108 -0.17 12.01 4.73
CA ARG A 108 0.19 12.34 6.12
C ARG A 108 0.69 13.78 6.33
N PRO A 109 1.52 14.38 5.45
CA PRO A 109 1.88 15.80 5.59
C PRO A 109 0.72 16.78 5.38
N LEU A 110 -0.36 16.33 4.73
CA LEU A 110 -1.49 17.16 4.34
C LEU A 110 -2.70 17.00 5.27
N LEU A 111 -2.75 15.92 6.04
CA LEU A 111 -3.93 15.51 6.82
C LEU A 111 -3.53 14.83 8.12
N ASP A 112 -4.30 15.10 9.18
CA ASP A 112 -4.17 14.39 10.45
C ASP A 112 -4.72 12.96 10.35
N SER A 113 -4.13 12.04 11.14
CA SER A 113 -4.65 10.68 11.36
C SER A 113 -4.74 9.78 10.11
N VAL A 114 -3.81 9.90 9.16
CA VAL A 114 -3.72 9.01 8.00
C VAL A 114 -2.89 7.76 8.30
N ASN A 115 -3.41 6.62 7.90
CA ASN A 115 -2.74 5.32 8.00
C ASN A 115 -3.01 4.46 6.76
N MET A 116 -2.40 3.27 6.68
CA MET A 116 -2.52 2.37 5.52
C MET A 116 -3.95 1.88 5.22
N VAL A 117 -4.83 1.89 6.22
CA VAL A 117 -6.24 1.52 6.06
C VAL A 117 -7.04 2.70 5.50
N SER A 118 -6.84 3.88 6.07
CA SER A 118 -7.62 5.07 5.72
C SER A 118 -7.13 5.78 4.45
N ALA A 119 -5.83 5.70 4.11
CA ALA A 119 -5.28 6.47 3.00
C ALA A 119 -5.93 6.19 1.64
N PRO A 120 -6.19 4.93 1.22
CA PRO A 120 -6.89 4.68 -0.04
C PRO A 120 -8.32 5.21 -0.07
N VAL A 121 -9.04 5.08 1.05
CA VAL A 121 -10.43 5.57 1.20
C VAL A 121 -10.47 7.10 1.14
N ILE A 122 -9.57 7.76 1.85
CA ILE A 122 -9.44 9.22 1.83
C ILE A 122 -9.12 9.73 0.42
N ALA A 123 -8.25 9.02 -0.31
CA ALA A 123 -7.94 9.38 -1.70
C ALA A 123 -9.18 9.34 -2.58
N GLU A 124 -9.97 8.27 -2.48
CA GLU A 124 -11.23 8.10 -3.21
C GLU A 124 -12.26 9.18 -2.83
N GLU A 125 -12.51 9.40 -1.54
CA GLU A 125 -13.45 10.40 -1.03
C GLU A 125 -13.10 11.83 -1.45
N ARG A 126 -11.80 12.11 -1.63
CA ARG A 126 -11.31 13.43 -2.09
C ARG A 126 -11.23 13.55 -3.60
N GLY A 127 -11.62 12.52 -4.35
CA GLY A 127 -11.57 12.51 -5.81
C GLY A 127 -10.13 12.57 -6.35
N ILE A 128 -9.18 11.96 -5.64
CA ILE A 128 -7.80 11.83 -6.09
C ILE A 128 -7.72 10.56 -6.94
N ASP A 129 -7.40 10.72 -8.22
CA ASP A 129 -7.20 9.60 -9.13
C ASP A 129 -5.93 8.83 -8.75
N VAL A 130 -6.07 7.55 -8.42
CA VAL A 130 -4.95 6.67 -8.08
C VAL A 130 -4.72 5.68 -9.21
N ALA A 131 -3.54 5.70 -9.82
CA ALA A 131 -3.15 4.80 -10.89
C ALA A 131 -1.89 4.02 -10.53
N GLU A 132 -1.87 2.72 -10.87
CA GLU A 132 -0.70 1.87 -10.78
C GLU A 132 -0.20 1.50 -12.18
N VAL A 133 1.12 1.59 -12.39
CA VAL A 133 1.78 1.15 -13.62
C VAL A 133 2.85 0.14 -13.24
N LYS A 134 2.86 -1.01 -13.89
CA LYS A 134 3.86 -2.07 -13.70
C LYS A 134 4.71 -2.22 -14.96
N ARG A 135 6.03 -2.23 -14.78
CA ARG A 135 7.01 -2.43 -15.85
C ARG A 135 8.02 -3.49 -15.43
N GLU A 136 8.11 -4.59 -16.15
CA GLU A 136 9.03 -5.67 -15.82
C GLU A 136 10.52 -5.27 -15.89
N ARG A 137 10.85 -4.28 -16.71
CA ARG A 137 12.21 -3.76 -16.84
C ARG A 137 12.35 -2.41 -16.18
N ALA A 138 13.32 -2.30 -15.27
CA ALA A 138 13.80 -1.03 -14.77
C ALA A 138 15.04 -0.60 -15.59
N PRO A 139 15.09 0.62 -16.12
CA PRO A 139 16.18 1.03 -17.03
C PRO A 139 17.53 1.17 -16.31
N ASP A 140 17.55 1.63 -15.07
CA ASP A 140 18.77 2.03 -14.37
C ASP A 140 19.08 1.15 -13.13
N TYR A 141 18.07 0.51 -12.53
CA TYR A 141 18.17 -0.24 -11.28
C TYR A 141 17.44 -1.59 -11.39
N GLN A 142 17.80 -2.57 -10.56
CA GLN A 142 17.08 -3.85 -10.52
C GLN A 142 15.63 -3.69 -10.05
N THR A 143 15.36 -2.63 -9.29
CA THR A 143 14.03 -2.27 -8.83
C THR A 143 13.93 -0.75 -8.71
N GLN A 144 12.79 -0.18 -9.04
CA GLN A 144 12.50 1.23 -8.82
C GLN A 144 11.02 1.42 -8.50
N ILE A 145 10.73 2.33 -7.59
CA ILE A 145 9.37 2.84 -7.38
C ILE A 145 9.41 4.33 -7.71
N ARG A 146 8.43 4.78 -8.48
CA ARG A 146 8.24 6.19 -8.81
C ARG A 146 6.86 6.61 -8.37
N VAL A 147 6.77 7.74 -7.69
CA VAL A 147 5.52 8.39 -7.31
C VAL A 147 5.43 9.70 -8.08
N THR A 148 4.41 9.82 -8.92
CA THR A 148 4.10 11.02 -9.70
C THR A 148 2.82 11.64 -9.16
N VAL A 149 2.90 12.87 -8.70
CA VAL A 149 1.78 13.62 -8.14
C VAL A 149 1.33 14.66 -9.15
N LYS A 150 0.03 14.66 -9.46
CA LYS A 150 -0.61 15.64 -10.33
C LYS A 150 -1.47 16.60 -9.49
N THR A 151 -1.21 17.87 -9.64
CA THR A 151 -2.01 18.94 -9.05
C THR A 151 -2.76 19.71 -10.14
N GLU A 152 -3.49 20.75 -9.77
CA GLU A 152 -4.14 21.64 -10.73
C GLU A 152 -3.15 22.42 -11.60
N ARG A 153 -1.92 22.61 -11.12
CA ARG A 153 -0.94 23.52 -11.75
C ARG A 153 0.29 22.82 -12.30
N PHE A 154 0.68 21.70 -11.72
CA PHE A 154 1.92 21.04 -12.09
C PHE A 154 1.85 19.52 -11.83
N GLU A 155 2.82 18.83 -12.39
CA GLU A 155 3.11 17.43 -12.13
C GLU A 155 4.53 17.33 -11.58
N ARG A 156 4.71 16.55 -10.51
CA ARG A 156 6.01 16.30 -9.89
C ARG A 156 6.21 14.82 -9.70
N SER A 157 7.43 14.36 -9.90
CA SER A 157 7.76 12.95 -9.69
C SER A 157 8.98 12.77 -8.81
N VAL A 158 8.93 11.73 -8.00
CA VAL A 158 10.06 11.26 -7.21
C VAL A 158 10.24 9.78 -7.46
N ALA A 159 11.48 9.32 -7.54
CA ALA A 159 11.77 7.91 -7.72
C ALA A 159 12.86 7.45 -6.78
N GLY A 160 12.78 6.19 -6.37
CA GLY A 160 13.74 5.59 -5.47
C GLY A 160 13.93 4.11 -5.71
N THR A 161 14.97 3.57 -5.14
CA THR A 161 15.36 2.16 -5.20
C THR A 161 15.72 1.61 -3.82
N LEU A 162 15.93 0.31 -3.74
CA LEU A 162 16.53 -0.36 -2.58
C LEU A 162 17.98 -0.73 -2.90
N VAL A 163 18.91 -0.28 -2.09
CA VAL A 163 20.32 -0.66 -2.16
C VAL A 163 20.59 -1.72 -1.10
N GLY A 164 21.32 -2.77 -1.47
CA GLY A 164 21.58 -3.89 -0.56
C GLY A 164 20.33 -4.71 -0.19
N GLY A 165 19.21 -4.47 -0.89
CA GLY A 165 17.95 -5.19 -0.72
C GLY A 165 16.97 -4.55 0.28
N ASP A 166 17.43 -3.70 1.20
CA ASP A 166 16.61 -3.16 2.29
C ASP A 166 16.76 -1.66 2.55
N LYS A 167 17.76 -1.00 1.95
CA LYS A 167 18.06 0.42 2.22
C LYS A 167 17.41 1.33 1.16
N PRO A 168 16.38 2.12 1.51
CA PRO A 168 15.79 3.08 0.60
C PRO A 168 16.79 4.16 0.15
N ARG A 169 16.76 4.50 -1.13
CA ARG A 169 17.53 5.61 -1.71
C ARG A 169 16.67 6.37 -2.69
N LEU A 170 16.69 7.69 -2.61
CA LEU A 170 16.13 8.58 -3.61
C LEU A 170 17.08 8.59 -4.82
N THR A 171 16.52 8.40 -6.02
CA THR A 171 17.29 8.31 -7.26
C THR A 171 16.99 9.41 -8.26
N LYS A 172 15.73 9.90 -8.28
CA LYS A 172 15.32 10.97 -9.21
C LYS A 172 14.30 11.90 -8.57
N ILE A 173 14.39 13.19 -8.89
CA ILE A 173 13.38 14.21 -8.61
C ILE A 173 13.07 14.92 -9.93
N ASN A 174 11.81 14.89 -10.38
CA ASN A 174 11.35 15.45 -11.65
C ASN A 174 12.22 15.03 -12.84
N GLY A 175 12.65 13.78 -12.86
CA GLY A 175 13.51 13.21 -13.90
C GLY A 175 15.02 13.51 -13.75
N ILE A 176 15.41 14.43 -12.85
CA ILE A 176 16.81 14.75 -12.57
C ILE A 176 17.37 13.69 -11.63
N ALA A 177 18.48 13.07 -12.01
CA ALA A 177 19.17 12.10 -11.19
C ALA A 177 19.71 12.75 -9.92
N VAL A 178 19.48 12.10 -8.77
CA VAL A 178 19.99 12.47 -7.45
C VAL A 178 20.39 11.21 -6.72
N GLU A 179 21.30 11.31 -5.76
CA GLU A 179 21.61 10.23 -4.85
C GLU A 179 21.50 10.79 -3.43
N ALA A 180 20.49 10.34 -2.69
CA ALA A 180 20.28 10.74 -1.30
C ALA A 180 19.72 9.58 -0.47
N GLU A 181 20.14 9.56 0.80
CA GLU A 181 19.63 8.63 1.83
C GLU A 181 18.33 9.14 2.44
#